data_eb36fc423820bd5677391a2456412df4
#
_entry.id   eb36fc423820bd5677391a2456412df4
#
_cell.length_a   1.000
_cell.length_b   1.000
_cell.length_c   1.000
_cell.angle_alpha   90.00
_cell.angle_beta   90.00
_cell.angle_gamma   90.00
#
_symmetry.space_group_name_H-M   'P 1'
#
loop_
_entity.id
_entity.type
_entity.pdbx_description
1 polymer ?
#
loop_
_entity_poly.entity_id
_entity_poly.type
_entity_poly.pdbx_seq_one_letter_code
_entity_poly.pdbx_strand_id
1 'polypeptide(L)'
;MTAPAHDMSAQHRPSAVLLVEAEPMLRLTMTKFLRSSGCEVTACPDLRSGAAALASGLVYPALIVFGARVLDAETAATARRLRELAPGVPILGIADVIEPACAASSARWQGLRFLAPPFDMPDVMRAVRSHLRQAGALPQPAEALET
;
A
#
# COMPACT_ATOMS: atom_id res chain seq x y z
N MET A 1 15.59 32.61 -5.82
CA MET A 1 15.53 31.89 -4.54
C MET A 1 14.42 30.87 -4.54
N THR A 2 14.54 29.93 -5.40
CA THR A 2 13.48 28.93 -5.53
C THR A 2 13.82 27.60 -4.85
N ALA A 3 15.09 27.36 -4.60
CA ALA A 3 15.51 26.08 -4.04
C ALA A 3 14.87 25.75 -2.69
N PRO A 4 14.85 26.67 -1.71
CA PRO A 4 14.21 26.34 -0.42
C PRO A 4 12.73 26.04 -0.57
N ALA A 5 12.01 26.81 -1.36
CA ALA A 5 10.59 26.57 -1.57
C ALA A 5 10.35 25.26 -2.32
N HIS A 6 11.22 24.96 -3.26
CA HIS A 6 11.15 23.71 -4.00
C HIS A 6 11.36 22.52 -3.07
N ASP A 7 12.35 22.61 -2.19
CA ASP A 7 12.62 21.54 -1.25
C ASP A 7 11.46 21.32 -0.29
N MET A 8 10.87 22.41 0.17
CA MET A 8 9.69 22.31 1.05
C MET A 8 8.52 21.64 0.35
N SER A 9 8.32 21.96 -0.92
CA SER A 9 7.30 21.30 -1.72
C SER A 9 7.53 19.80 -1.78
N ALA A 10 8.77 19.38 -2.01
CA ALA A 10 9.10 17.97 -2.06
C ALA A 10 8.83 17.29 -0.73
N GLN A 11 9.14 17.96 0.39
CA GLN A 11 8.91 17.41 1.71
C GLN A 11 7.43 17.26 2.03
N HIS A 12 6.59 18.09 1.43
CA HIS A 12 5.15 18.06 1.66
C HIS A 12 4.39 17.33 0.55
N ARG A 13 5.12 16.64 -0.32
CA ARG A 13 4.49 15.87 -1.38
C ARG A 13 3.66 14.75 -0.77
N PRO A 14 2.44 14.54 -1.28
CA PRO A 14 1.61 13.44 -0.79
C PRO A 14 2.31 12.10 -0.97
N SER A 15 2.06 11.20 -0.04
CA SER A 15 2.59 9.84 -0.13
C SER A 15 1.89 9.10 -1.25
N ALA A 16 2.65 8.54 -2.16
CA ALA A 16 2.10 7.82 -3.31
C ALA A 16 1.77 6.38 -2.92
N VAL A 17 0.55 5.98 -3.20
CA VAL A 17 0.07 4.62 -2.93
C VAL A 17 -0.50 4.03 -4.21
N LEU A 18 -0.06 2.82 -4.54
CA LEU A 18 -0.66 2.05 -5.60
C LEU A 18 -1.65 1.08 -4.96
N LEU A 19 -2.91 1.20 -5.34
CA LEU A 19 -3.98 0.35 -4.83
C LEU A 19 -4.43 -0.61 -5.92
N VAL A 20 -4.33 -1.91 -5.65
CA VAL A 20 -4.82 -2.94 -6.56
C VAL A 20 -5.99 -3.64 -5.87
N GLU A 21 -7.19 -3.40 -6.37
CA GLU A 21 -8.42 -3.91 -5.77
C GLU A 21 -9.46 -4.16 -6.86
N ALA A 22 -9.93 -5.40 -6.96
CA ALA A 22 -10.84 -5.80 -8.04
C ALA A 22 -12.28 -5.32 -7.80
N GLU A 23 -12.72 -5.24 -6.55
CA GLU A 23 -14.10 -4.87 -6.25
C GLU A 23 -14.29 -3.36 -6.39
N PRO A 24 -15.17 -2.90 -7.32
CA PRO A 24 -15.24 -1.46 -7.65
C PRO A 24 -15.63 -0.56 -6.48
N MET A 25 -16.60 -0.96 -5.67
CA MET A 25 -17.05 -0.13 -4.56
C MET A 25 -16.00 -0.04 -3.48
N LEU A 26 -15.37 -1.15 -3.17
CA LEU A 26 -14.30 -1.16 -2.17
C LEU A 26 -13.11 -0.34 -2.67
N ARG A 27 -12.76 -0.49 -3.95
CA ARG A 27 -11.69 0.29 -4.55
C ARG A 27 -11.97 1.79 -4.42
N LEU A 28 -13.19 2.21 -4.72
CA LEU A 28 -13.57 3.60 -4.60
C LEU A 28 -13.51 4.09 -3.16
N THR A 29 -14.05 3.29 -2.25
CA THR A 29 -14.06 3.63 -0.82
C THR A 29 -12.64 3.79 -0.28
N MET A 30 -11.78 2.83 -0.58
CA MET A 30 -10.39 2.89 -0.12
C MET A 30 -9.65 4.09 -0.72
N THR A 31 -9.91 4.37 -1.99
CA THR A 31 -9.29 5.52 -2.65
C THR A 31 -9.67 6.81 -1.94
N LYS A 32 -10.94 6.96 -1.59
CA LYS A 32 -11.41 8.17 -0.89
C LYS A 32 -10.75 8.31 0.48
N PHE A 33 -10.69 7.22 1.24
CA PHE A 33 -10.05 7.25 2.55
C PHE A 33 -8.57 7.58 2.45
N LEU A 34 -7.87 6.96 1.51
CA LEU A 34 -6.45 7.21 1.33
C LEU A 34 -6.19 8.67 0.93
N ARG A 35 -6.98 9.19 0.00
CA ARG A 35 -6.83 10.59 -0.42
C ARG A 35 -7.14 11.56 0.70
N SER A 36 -8.14 11.28 1.51
CA SER A 36 -8.47 12.15 2.63
C SER A 36 -7.38 12.13 3.70
N SER A 37 -6.55 11.11 3.72
CA SER A 37 -5.39 11.02 4.63
C SER A 37 -4.12 11.65 4.04
N GLY A 38 -4.22 12.28 2.88
CA GLY A 38 -3.08 12.94 2.27
C GLY A 38 -2.28 12.08 1.30
N CYS A 39 -2.82 10.95 0.89
CA CYS A 39 -2.13 10.09 -0.07
C CYS A 39 -2.50 10.45 -1.51
N GLU A 40 -1.54 10.30 -2.40
CA GLU A 40 -1.78 10.34 -3.83
C GLU A 40 -1.98 8.89 -4.28
N VAL A 41 -3.14 8.59 -4.84
CA VAL A 41 -3.54 7.21 -5.10
C VAL A 41 -3.65 6.93 -6.58
N THR A 42 -3.01 5.85 -7.03
CA THR A 42 -3.26 5.25 -8.32
C THR A 42 -4.02 3.97 -8.05
N ALA A 43 -5.29 3.92 -8.44
CA ALA A 43 -6.15 2.77 -8.16
C ALA A 43 -6.31 1.94 -9.42
N CYS A 44 -6.11 0.63 -9.27
CA CYS A 44 -6.14 -0.31 -10.39
C CYS A 44 -7.02 -1.51 -10.03
N PRO A 45 -7.78 -2.04 -11.01
CA PRO A 45 -8.66 -3.17 -10.72
C PRO A 45 -7.96 -4.52 -10.71
N ASP A 46 -6.76 -4.62 -11.28
CA ASP A 46 -6.10 -5.92 -11.40
C ASP A 46 -4.58 -5.76 -11.49
N LEU A 47 -3.89 -6.89 -11.49
CA LEU A 47 -2.43 -6.91 -11.58
C LEU A 47 -1.93 -6.29 -12.88
N ARG A 48 -2.64 -6.56 -13.98
CA ARG A 48 -2.22 -6.02 -15.28
C ARG A 48 -2.14 -4.50 -15.26
N SER A 49 -3.19 -3.86 -14.75
CA SER A 49 -3.23 -2.39 -14.65
C SER A 49 -2.18 -1.88 -13.69
N GLY A 50 -2.00 -2.57 -12.56
CA GLY A 50 -0.97 -2.22 -11.59
C GLY A 50 0.43 -2.34 -12.18
N ALA A 51 0.69 -3.42 -12.90
CA ALA A 51 1.97 -3.63 -13.54
C ALA A 51 2.24 -2.56 -14.61
N ALA A 52 1.22 -2.21 -15.38
CA ALA A 52 1.36 -1.15 -16.40
C ALA A 52 1.67 0.19 -15.75
N ALA A 53 1.02 0.50 -14.63
CA ALA A 53 1.28 1.74 -13.90
C ALA A 53 2.73 1.79 -13.42
N LEU A 54 3.23 0.70 -12.85
CA LEU A 54 4.61 0.64 -12.38
C LEU A 54 5.61 0.72 -13.54
N ALA A 55 5.30 0.05 -14.65
CA ALA A 55 6.19 0.05 -15.81
C ALA A 55 6.22 1.38 -16.53
N SER A 56 5.20 2.23 -16.37
CA SER A 56 5.13 3.51 -17.05
C SER A 56 6.23 4.48 -16.62
N GLY A 57 6.78 4.27 -15.42
CA GLY A 57 7.75 5.20 -14.86
C GLY A 57 7.14 6.47 -14.32
N LEU A 58 5.82 6.58 -14.32
CA LEU A 58 5.11 7.75 -13.81
C LEU A 58 4.61 7.55 -12.38
N VAL A 59 4.59 6.31 -11.91
CA VAL A 59 4.11 5.98 -10.57
C VAL A 59 5.26 5.39 -9.77
N TYR A 60 5.60 6.05 -8.66
CA TYR A 60 6.64 5.59 -7.74
C TYR A 60 6.03 5.49 -6.35
N PRO A 61 5.33 4.39 -6.07
CA PRO A 61 4.62 4.30 -4.81
C PRO A 61 5.56 4.08 -3.63
N ALA A 62 5.19 4.67 -2.50
CA ALA A 62 5.84 4.39 -1.22
C ALA A 62 5.24 3.14 -0.58
N LEU A 63 4.06 2.72 -1.05
CA LEU A 63 3.36 1.57 -0.54
C LEU A 63 2.43 1.03 -1.63
N ILE A 64 2.35 -0.30 -1.72
CA ILE A 64 1.37 -0.97 -2.56
C ILE A 64 0.36 -1.62 -1.63
N VAL A 65 -0.93 -1.33 -1.83
CA VAL A 65 -2.01 -1.97 -1.11
C VAL A 65 -2.71 -2.93 -2.07
N PHE A 66 -2.78 -4.19 -1.70
CA PHE A 66 -3.31 -5.24 -2.56
C PHE A 66 -4.47 -5.94 -1.85
N GLY A 67 -5.66 -5.82 -2.42
CA GLY A 67 -6.87 -6.42 -1.86
C GLY A 67 -7.25 -7.70 -2.57
N ALA A 68 -7.63 -8.72 -1.80
CA ALA A 68 -8.10 -10.00 -2.31
C ALA A 68 -9.16 -10.55 -1.38
N ARG A 69 -10.11 -11.30 -1.94
CA ARG A 69 -11.12 -11.96 -1.10
C ARG A 69 -10.51 -13.10 -0.32
N VAL A 70 -9.66 -13.86 -0.97
CA VAL A 70 -8.99 -15.02 -0.36
C VAL A 70 -7.50 -14.91 -0.64
N LEU A 71 -6.72 -15.05 0.40
CA LEU A 71 -5.27 -15.18 0.23
C LEU A 71 -4.94 -16.64 0.06
N ASP A 72 -4.71 -17.04 -1.18
CA ASP A 72 -4.33 -18.39 -1.56
C ASP A 72 -3.04 -18.34 -2.39
N ALA A 73 -2.64 -19.47 -2.93
CA ALA A 73 -1.39 -19.56 -3.69
C ALA A 73 -1.39 -18.65 -4.92
N GLU A 74 -2.53 -18.52 -5.58
CA GLU A 74 -2.65 -17.67 -6.77
C GLU A 74 -2.51 -16.19 -6.39
N THR A 75 -3.21 -15.79 -5.35
CA THR A 75 -3.14 -14.42 -4.84
C THR A 75 -1.72 -14.09 -4.38
N ALA A 76 -1.07 -15.04 -3.73
CA ALA A 76 0.29 -14.89 -3.28
C ALA A 76 1.25 -14.69 -4.45
N ALA A 77 1.03 -15.41 -5.55
CA ALA A 77 1.84 -15.24 -6.75
C ALA A 77 1.67 -13.84 -7.33
N THR A 78 0.45 -13.31 -7.30
CA THR A 78 0.18 -11.95 -7.74
C THR A 78 0.95 -10.93 -6.90
N ALA A 79 0.92 -11.10 -5.60
CA ALA A 79 1.64 -10.21 -4.69
C ALA A 79 3.15 -10.25 -4.94
N ARG A 80 3.68 -11.44 -5.18
CA ARG A 80 5.10 -11.58 -5.52
C ARG A 80 5.45 -10.87 -6.82
N ARG A 81 4.55 -10.93 -7.80
CA ARG A 81 4.77 -10.24 -9.06
C ARG A 81 4.85 -8.73 -8.87
N LEU A 82 3.97 -8.17 -8.05
CA LEU A 82 4.05 -6.73 -7.73
C LEU A 82 5.38 -6.40 -7.06
N ARG A 83 5.85 -7.26 -6.18
CA ARG A 83 7.12 -7.06 -5.51
C ARG A 83 8.29 -7.06 -6.47
N GLU A 84 8.26 -7.93 -7.47
CA GLU A 84 9.30 -7.98 -8.50
C GLU A 84 9.32 -6.71 -9.34
N LEU A 85 8.13 -6.16 -9.61
CA LEU A 85 8.00 -4.95 -10.42
C LEU A 85 8.39 -3.69 -9.64
N ALA A 86 8.28 -3.72 -8.32
CA ALA A 86 8.62 -2.57 -7.48
C ALA A 86 9.49 -3.04 -6.30
N PRO A 87 10.75 -3.39 -6.56
CA PRO A 87 11.64 -3.86 -5.51
C PRO A 87 11.82 -2.82 -4.42
N GLY A 88 11.77 -3.26 -3.18
CA GLY A 88 11.97 -2.36 -2.04
C GLY A 88 10.73 -1.62 -1.58
N VAL A 89 9.64 -1.68 -2.35
CA VAL A 89 8.38 -1.05 -1.95
C VAL A 89 7.60 -2.04 -1.11
N PRO A 90 7.17 -1.66 0.11
CA PRO A 90 6.38 -2.57 0.94
C PRO A 90 5.00 -2.81 0.34
N ILE A 91 4.48 -4.00 0.56
CA ILE A 91 3.15 -4.40 0.09
C ILE A 91 2.31 -4.77 1.29
N LEU A 92 1.15 -4.14 1.41
CA LEU A 92 0.16 -4.48 2.42
C LEU A 92 -0.98 -5.22 1.75
N GLY A 93 -1.13 -6.50 2.07
CA GLY A 93 -2.23 -7.30 1.57
C GLY A 93 -3.41 -7.24 2.51
N ILE A 94 -4.60 -7.16 1.95
CA ILE A 94 -5.85 -7.13 2.70
C ILE A 94 -6.70 -8.26 2.15
N ALA A 95 -7.05 -9.23 3.00
CA ALA A 95 -7.83 -10.37 2.57
C ALA A 95 -8.92 -10.69 3.58
N ASP A 96 -10.09 -11.09 3.07
CA ASP A 96 -11.19 -11.49 3.93
C ASP A 96 -10.92 -12.85 4.57
N VAL A 97 -10.25 -13.73 3.83
CA VAL A 97 -9.94 -15.08 4.28
C VAL A 97 -8.48 -15.37 3.91
N ILE A 98 -7.74 -15.92 4.85
CA ILE A 98 -6.35 -16.31 4.62
C ILE A 98 -6.27 -17.83 4.76
N GLU A 99 -5.84 -18.52 3.72
CA GLU A 99 -5.65 -19.96 3.80
C GLU A 99 -4.50 -20.28 4.77
N PRO A 100 -4.67 -21.31 5.61
CA PRO A 100 -3.65 -21.63 6.62
C PRO A 100 -2.24 -21.84 6.04
N ALA A 101 -2.14 -22.48 4.87
CA ALA A 101 -0.84 -22.68 4.23
C ALA A 101 -0.18 -21.36 3.86
N CYS A 102 -0.98 -20.38 3.41
CA CYS A 102 -0.45 -19.07 3.07
C CYS A 102 -0.08 -18.28 4.31
N ALA A 103 -0.87 -18.38 5.37
CA ALA A 103 -0.55 -17.72 6.65
C ALA A 103 0.78 -18.25 7.19
N ALA A 104 1.01 -19.53 7.10
CA ALA A 104 2.24 -20.14 7.59
C ALA A 104 3.47 -19.70 6.80
N SER A 105 3.33 -19.43 5.50
CA SER A 105 4.45 -19.05 4.66
C SER A 105 4.63 -17.53 4.53
N SER A 106 3.69 -16.72 5.05
CA SER A 106 3.75 -15.27 4.90
C SER A 106 5.01 -14.67 5.53
N ALA A 107 5.52 -15.28 6.59
CA ALA A 107 6.72 -14.79 7.26
C ALA A 107 7.95 -14.82 6.36
N ARG A 108 7.94 -15.59 5.29
CA ARG A 108 9.05 -15.68 4.35
C ARG A 108 9.05 -14.56 3.31
N TRP A 109 7.96 -13.79 3.26
CA TRP A 109 7.81 -12.78 2.23
C TRP A 109 8.22 -11.43 2.79
N GLN A 110 9.50 -11.13 2.67
CA GLN A 110 10.05 -9.85 3.14
C GLN A 110 9.37 -8.69 2.42
N GLY A 111 8.97 -7.69 3.22
CA GLY A 111 8.30 -6.53 2.67
C GLY A 111 6.84 -6.74 2.33
N LEU A 112 6.32 -7.93 2.58
CA LEU A 112 4.95 -8.29 2.31
C LEU A 112 4.25 -8.58 3.63
N ARG A 113 3.21 -7.81 3.93
CA ARG A 113 2.43 -7.99 5.16
C ARG A 113 0.97 -8.09 4.82
N PHE A 114 0.23 -8.83 5.64
CA PHE A 114 -1.19 -9.00 5.46
C PHE A 114 -1.94 -8.55 6.68
N LEU A 115 -3.05 -7.83 6.46
CA LEU A 115 -3.97 -7.48 7.51
C LEU A 115 -4.97 -8.61 7.67
N ALA A 116 -4.96 -9.21 8.85
CA ALA A 116 -5.81 -10.37 9.13
C ALA A 116 -7.21 -9.94 9.57
N PRO A 117 -8.26 -10.63 9.10
CA PRO A 117 -9.60 -10.36 9.58
C PRO A 117 -9.76 -10.82 11.03
N PRO A 118 -10.70 -10.24 11.80
CA PRO A 118 -11.62 -9.18 11.38
C PRO A 118 -10.95 -7.81 11.39
N PHE A 119 -11.32 -6.96 10.44
CA PHE A 119 -10.82 -5.59 10.39
C PHE A 119 -11.89 -4.68 9.78
N ASP A 120 -11.77 -3.39 10.03
CA ASP A 120 -12.62 -2.37 9.43
C ASP A 120 -11.75 -1.34 8.72
N MET A 121 -12.36 -0.33 8.14
CA MET A 121 -11.61 0.67 7.39
C MET A 121 -10.62 1.44 8.27
N PRO A 122 -10.96 1.82 9.52
CA PRO A 122 -9.94 2.41 10.41
C PRO A 122 -8.73 1.52 10.63
N ASP A 123 -8.92 0.20 10.72
CA ASP A 123 -7.79 -0.74 10.84
C ASP A 123 -6.91 -0.71 9.61
N VAL A 124 -7.53 -0.68 8.42
CA VAL A 124 -6.80 -0.60 7.16
C VAL A 124 -5.98 0.68 7.11
N MET A 125 -6.60 1.80 7.46
CA MET A 125 -5.92 3.10 7.42
C MET A 125 -4.77 3.17 8.43
N ARG A 126 -4.94 2.55 9.59
CA ARG A 126 -3.88 2.49 10.60
C ARG A 126 -2.68 1.70 10.07
N ALA A 127 -2.95 0.57 9.41
CA ALA A 127 -1.88 -0.24 8.82
C ALA A 127 -1.17 0.51 7.70
N VAL A 128 -1.92 1.20 6.86
CA VAL A 128 -1.35 2.01 5.77
C VAL A 128 -0.42 3.08 6.35
N ARG A 129 -0.88 3.83 7.35
CA ARG A 129 -0.06 4.87 7.95
C ARG A 129 1.20 4.31 8.58
N SER A 130 1.09 3.16 9.24
CA SER A 130 2.24 2.51 9.86
C SER A 130 3.30 2.17 8.82
N HIS A 131 2.88 1.62 7.68
CA HIS A 131 3.83 1.28 6.61
C HIS A 131 4.46 2.52 5.99
N LEU A 132 3.68 3.58 5.81
CA LEU A 132 4.21 4.81 5.24
C LEU A 132 5.19 5.49 6.18
N ARG A 133 4.96 5.43 7.49
CA ARG A 133 5.91 5.95 8.47
C ARG A 133 7.23 5.18 8.43
N GLN A 134 7.15 3.86 8.35
CA GLN A 134 8.33 3.02 8.28
C GLN A 134 9.14 3.29 7.01
N ALA A 135 8.46 3.64 5.94
CA ALA A 135 9.10 3.99 4.68
C ALA A 135 9.63 5.43 4.67
N GLY A 136 9.41 6.19 5.75
CA GLY A 136 9.83 7.58 5.82
C GLY A 136 8.92 8.54 5.09
N ALA A 137 7.76 8.08 4.64
CA ALA A 137 6.82 8.92 3.89
C ALA A 137 5.88 9.73 4.79
N LEU A 138 5.79 9.36 6.08
CA LEU A 138 5.01 10.08 7.08
C LEU A 138 5.83 10.21 8.35
N PRO A 139 5.51 11.20 9.22
CA PRO A 139 6.19 11.36 10.50
C PRO A 139 6.03 10.11 11.38
N GLN A 140 7.03 9.82 12.18
CA GLN A 140 6.98 8.71 13.12
C GLN A 140 6.05 9.01 14.29
N PRO A 141 5.34 7.98 14.81
CA PRO A 141 4.45 8.21 15.95
C PRO A 141 5.16 8.73 17.19
N ALA A 142 6.41 8.32 17.39
CA ALA A 142 7.18 8.77 18.56
C ALA A 142 7.34 10.28 18.58
N GLU A 143 7.46 10.90 17.41
CA GLU A 143 7.57 12.35 17.32
C GLU A 143 6.29 13.03 17.78
N ALA A 144 5.15 12.45 17.46
CA ALA A 144 3.88 12.99 17.90
C ALA A 144 3.70 12.84 19.39
N LEU A 145 4.21 11.76 19.98
CA LEU A 145 4.08 11.52 21.40
C LEU A 145 4.94 12.44 22.25
N GLU A 146 6.05 12.90 21.68
CA GLU A 146 6.95 13.77 22.42
C GLU A 146 6.45 15.21 22.45
N THR A 147 5.49 15.53 21.62
CA THR A 147 4.93 16.87 21.61
C THR A 147 3.68 16.95 22.45
#